data_24dc040b3d3ee5f58fe60bd541341caa
#
_entry.id   24dc040b3d3ee5f58fe60bd541341caa
#
_cell.length_a   1.000
_cell.length_b   1.000
_cell.length_c   1.000
_cell.angle_alpha   90.00
_cell.angle_beta   90.00
_cell.angle_gamma   90.00
#
_symmetry.space_group_name_H-M   'P 1'
#
loop_
_entity.id
_entity.type
_entity.pdbx_description
1 polymer ?
#
loop_
_entity_poly.entity_id
_entity_poly.type
_entity_poly.pdbx_seq_one_letter_code
_entity_poly.pdbx_strand_id
1 'polypeptide(L)'
;MAGLGVDAGPTVFTMRWVFDGLLGDAGTRLEDHLELHTPERLARHGWEDGSRLDLWADRERSAAAIEAFADAENAQGYLDFCDRSADVYATLRDSFIDAQRPNPVSLVGRVGLHRLPAMFRIQPFKSLWSVLGEHFTDPRLRQLFGRYATYVGSSPLSAPATLMLVAH
;
A
#
# COMPACT_ATOMS: atom_id res chain seq x y z
N MET A 1 -9.37 -4.97 -38.99
CA MET A 1 -8.55 -5.31 -37.81
C MET A 1 -9.18 -4.60 -36.63
N ALA A 2 -9.68 -5.33 -35.63
CA ALA A 2 -10.12 -4.73 -34.37
C ALA A 2 -8.85 -4.19 -33.71
N GLY A 3 -8.77 -2.86 -33.52
CA GLY A 3 -7.66 -2.23 -32.83
C GLY A 3 -7.62 -2.73 -31.38
N LEU A 4 -6.48 -3.22 -30.92
CA LEU A 4 -6.24 -3.45 -29.50
C LEU A 4 -6.17 -2.06 -28.83
N GLY A 5 -7.13 -1.77 -27.94
CA GLY A 5 -7.01 -0.62 -27.05
C GLY A 5 -5.90 -0.88 -26.04
N VAL A 6 -4.92 0.00 -25.98
CA VAL A 6 -3.88 -0.04 -24.95
C VAL A 6 -4.17 1.09 -23.98
N ASP A 7 -4.40 0.74 -22.72
CA ASP A 7 -4.52 1.72 -21.63
C ASP A 7 -3.13 2.28 -21.32
N ALA A 8 -2.95 3.59 -21.50
CA ALA A 8 -1.69 4.30 -21.25
C ALA A 8 -1.79 5.24 -20.02
N GLY A 9 -2.88 5.16 -19.30
CA GLY A 9 -3.14 5.97 -18.09
C GLY A 9 -2.75 5.30 -16.78
N PRO A 10 -3.10 5.91 -15.64
CA PRO A 10 -2.99 5.27 -14.33
C PRO A 10 -3.85 4.00 -14.29
N THR A 11 -3.22 2.87 -14.00
CA THR A 11 -3.86 1.54 -14.05
C THR A 11 -4.55 1.15 -12.75
N VAL A 12 -4.40 1.96 -11.68
CA VAL A 12 -4.95 1.66 -10.36
C VAL A 12 -5.83 2.83 -9.90
N PHE A 13 -7.09 2.53 -9.66
CA PHE A 13 -8.03 3.47 -9.05
C PHE A 13 -8.00 3.29 -7.54
N THR A 14 -7.41 4.26 -6.83
CA THR A 14 -7.26 4.24 -5.37
C THR A 14 -8.03 5.39 -4.73
N MET A 15 -8.23 5.31 -3.40
CA MET A 15 -8.86 6.39 -2.60
C MET A 15 -10.23 6.79 -3.18
N ARG A 16 -11.07 5.82 -3.50
CA ARG A 16 -12.41 6.02 -4.07
C ARG A 16 -13.21 7.10 -3.33
N TRP A 17 -13.11 7.13 -2.01
CA TRP A 17 -13.83 8.08 -1.15
C TRP A 17 -13.55 9.56 -1.48
N VAL A 18 -12.36 9.88 -2.05
CA VAL A 18 -12.03 11.26 -2.50
C VAL A 18 -12.91 11.64 -3.69
N PHE A 19 -13.08 10.72 -4.63
CA PHE A 19 -13.93 10.93 -5.81
C PHE A 19 -15.42 10.94 -5.44
N ASP A 20 -15.84 10.08 -4.51
CA ASP A 20 -17.21 10.08 -3.99
C ASP A 20 -17.54 11.44 -3.35
N GLY A 21 -16.62 12.01 -2.56
CA GLY A 21 -16.76 13.35 -1.97
C GLY A 21 -16.82 14.44 -3.03
N LEU A 22 -15.87 14.45 -3.96
CA LEU A 22 -15.81 15.46 -5.02
C LEU A 22 -17.06 15.48 -5.91
N LEU A 23 -17.52 14.31 -6.33
CA LEU A 23 -18.72 14.18 -7.17
C LEU A 23 -20.00 14.46 -6.38
N GLY A 24 -20.04 14.10 -5.08
CA GLY A 24 -21.12 14.46 -4.18
C GLY A 24 -21.29 15.97 -4.03
N ASP A 25 -20.18 16.70 -3.89
CA ASP A 25 -20.18 18.18 -3.85
C ASP A 25 -20.65 18.79 -5.19
N ALA A 26 -20.41 18.09 -6.30
CA ALA A 26 -20.91 18.47 -7.63
C ALA A 26 -22.38 18.04 -7.90
N GLY A 27 -23.03 17.38 -6.94
CA GLY A 27 -24.43 16.95 -7.06
C GLY A 27 -24.65 15.69 -7.91
N THR A 28 -23.62 14.85 -8.08
CA THR A 28 -23.67 13.61 -8.84
C THR A 28 -22.96 12.46 -8.07
N ARG A 29 -22.98 11.27 -8.59
CA ARG A 29 -22.37 10.07 -7.98
C ARG A 29 -21.34 9.47 -8.91
N LEU A 30 -20.34 8.80 -8.36
CA LEU A 30 -19.29 8.14 -9.14
C LEU A 30 -19.86 7.08 -10.08
N GLU A 31 -20.84 6.31 -9.59
CA GLU A 31 -21.53 5.24 -10.35
C GLU A 31 -22.32 5.74 -11.55
N ASP A 32 -22.68 7.04 -11.58
CA ASP A 32 -23.37 7.65 -12.73
C ASP A 32 -22.42 7.87 -13.92
N HIS A 33 -21.11 7.79 -13.68
CA HIS A 33 -20.06 8.10 -14.68
C HIS A 33 -19.14 6.92 -14.97
N LEU A 34 -18.90 6.05 -14.01
CA LEU A 34 -17.92 4.96 -14.10
C LEU A 34 -18.48 3.66 -13.52
N GLU A 35 -18.29 2.57 -14.24
CA GLU A 35 -18.47 1.22 -13.73
C GLU A 35 -17.12 0.71 -13.20
N LEU A 36 -17.04 0.46 -11.89
CA LEU A 36 -15.81 0.02 -11.21
C LEU A 36 -15.87 -1.47 -10.93
N HIS A 37 -14.86 -2.18 -11.37
CA HIS A 37 -14.67 -3.60 -11.09
C HIS A 37 -13.42 -3.81 -10.24
N THR A 38 -13.59 -4.47 -9.09
CA THR A 38 -12.45 -4.92 -8.29
C THR A 38 -11.98 -6.27 -8.81
N PRO A 39 -10.76 -6.38 -9.37
CA PRO A 39 -10.27 -7.66 -9.83
C PRO A 39 -10.00 -8.59 -8.64
N GLU A 40 -10.36 -9.87 -8.76
CA GLU A 40 -10.04 -10.87 -7.72
C GLU A 40 -8.51 -11.01 -7.54
N ARG A 41 -7.79 -11.08 -8.65
CA ARG A 41 -6.32 -11.11 -8.66
C ARG A 41 -5.79 -9.72 -8.96
N LEU A 42 -5.12 -9.13 -7.96
CA LEU A 42 -4.56 -7.78 -8.06
C LEU A 42 -3.35 -7.73 -8.98
N ALA A 43 -2.45 -8.72 -8.87
CA ALA A 43 -1.24 -8.77 -9.67
C ALA A 43 -0.66 -10.18 -9.76
N ARG A 44 0.01 -10.47 -10.87
CA ARG A 44 0.89 -11.64 -11.02
C ARG A 44 2.33 -11.17 -11.12
N HIS A 45 3.17 -11.69 -10.23
CA HIS A 45 4.60 -11.42 -10.20
C HIS A 45 5.36 -12.62 -10.75
N GLY A 46 6.48 -12.36 -11.42
CA GLY A 46 7.37 -13.38 -11.94
C GLY A 46 8.82 -12.98 -11.75
N TRP A 47 9.68 -13.95 -11.52
CA TRP A 47 11.12 -13.78 -11.38
C TRP A 47 11.86 -14.53 -12.49
N GLU A 48 13.13 -14.23 -12.68
CA GLU A 48 13.98 -14.81 -13.72
C GLU A 48 14.15 -16.34 -13.60
N ASP A 49 14.03 -16.86 -12.37
CA ASP A 49 14.06 -18.29 -12.09
C ASP A 49 12.77 -19.04 -12.51
N GLY A 50 11.81 -18.30 -13.11
CA GLY A 50 10.52 -18.83 -13.53
C GLY A 50 9.48 -18.92 -12.41
N SER A 51 9.83 -18.61 -11.17
CA SER A 51 8.88 -18.57 -10.04
C SER A 51 7.82 -17.50 -10.24
N ARG A 52 6.61 -17.75 -9.75
CA ARG A 52 5.46 -16.84 -9.89
C ARG A 52 4.66 -16.76 -8.61
N LEU A 53 4.16 -15.57 -8.30
CA LEU A 53 3.27 -15.32 -7.17
C LEU A 53 2.10 -14.45 -7.63
N ASP A 54 0.89 -14.88 -7.34
CA ASP A 54 -0.33 -14.09 -7.51
C ASP A 54 -0.70 -13.43 -6.17
N LEU A 55 -0.94 -12.13 -6.20
CA LEU A 55 -1.57 -11.41 -5.11
C LEU A 55 -3.05 -11.21 -5.42
N TRP A 56 -3.88 -11.45 -4.44
CA TRP A 56 -5.34 -11.43 -4.52
C TRP A 56 -5.91 -10.25 -3.73
N ALA A 57 -7.11 -9.81 -4.08
CA ALA A 57 -7.85 -8.84 -3.30
C ALA A 57 -8.22 -9.41 -1.91
N ASP A 58 -8.44 -10.71 -1.84
CA ASP A 58 -8.60 -11.43 -0.59
C ASP A 58 -7.24 -11.64 0.08
N ARG A 59 -7.11 -11.13 1.31
CA ARG A 59 -5.88 -11.14 2.10
C ARG A 59 -5.45 -12.56 2.48
N GLU A 60 -6.39 -13.38 2.92
CA GLU A 60 -6.10 -14.75 3.35
C GLU A 60 -5.66 -15.61 2.16
N ARG A 61 -6.28 -15.39 1.00
CA ARG A 61 -5.88 -16.06 -0.24
C ARG A 61 -4.48 -15.64 -0.69
N SER A 62 -4.11 -14.38 -0.49
CA SER A 62 -2.73 -13.91 -0.73
C SER A 62 -1.75 -14.54 0.24
N ALA A 63 -2.11 -14.66 1.53
CA ALA A 63 -1.27 -15.34 2.52
C ALA A 63 -1.04 -16.82 2.17
N ALA A 64 -2.09 -17.55 1.78
CA ALA A 64 -1.98 -18.93 1.32
C ALA A 64 -1.11 -19.06 0.05
N ALA A 65 -1.19 -18.12 -0.87
CA ALA A 65 -0.33 -18.10 -2.05
C ALA A 65 1.14 -17.85 -1.69
N ILE A 66 1.41 -16.99 -0.70
CA ILE A 66 2.77 -16.73 -0.17
C ILE A 66 3.30 -17.96 0.57
N GLU A 67 2.47 -18.65 1.37
CA GLU A 67 2.86 -19.89 2.03
C GLU A 67 3.31 -20.94 1.01
N ALA A 68 2.54 -21.14 -0.06
CA ALA A 68 2.88 -22.08 -1.12
C ALA A 68 4.11 -21.64 -1.94
N PHE A 69 4.38 -20.34 -2.04
CA PHE A 69 5.50 -19.77 -2.78
C PHE A 69 6.81 -19.80 -1.98
N ALA A 70 6.75 -19.57 -0.70
CA ALA A 70 7.90 -19.49 0.21
C ALA A 70 7.72 -20.45 1.40
N ASP A 71 7.01 -20.03 2.44
CA ASP A 71 6.72 -20.80 3.65
C ASP A 71 5.67 -20.11 4.55
N ALA A 72 5.31 -20.79 5.64
CA ALA A 72 4.32 -20.30 6.62
C ALA A 72 4.83 -19.07 7.41
N GLU A 73 6.14 -18.93 7.64
CA GLU A 73 6.71 -17.77 8.32
C GLU A 73 6.50 -16.50 7.48
N ASN A 74 6.78 -16.56 6.19
CA ASN A 74 6.56 -15.46 5.26
C ASN A 74 5.06 -15.14 5.05
N ALA A 75 4.18 -16.15 5.09
CA ALA A 75 2.73 -15.94 5.04
C ALA A 75 2.23 -15.18 6.28
N GLN A 76 2.69 -15.57 7.48
CA GLN A 76 2.39 -14.82 8.69
C GLN A 76 2.98 -13.41 8.64
N GLY A 77 4.21 -13.27 8.18
CA GLY A 77 4.87 -11.98 7.97
C GLY A 77 4.08 -11.06 7.05
N TYR A 78 3.41 -11.61 6.02
CA TYR A 78 2.52 -10.85 5.15
C TYR A 78 1.27 -10.34 5.88
N LEU A 79 0.63 -11.18 6.70
CA LEU A 79 -0.53 -10.77 7.50
C LEU A 79 -0.15 -9.66 8.48
N ASP A 80 0.96 -9.80 9.18
CA ASP A 80 1.48 -8.79 10.12
C ASP A 80 1.86 -7.49 9.39
N PHE A 81 2.43 -7.60 8.19
CA PHE A 81 2.73 -6.45 7.33
C PHE A 81 1.46 -5.70 6.91
N CYS A 82 0.39 -6.41 6.54
CA CYS A 82 -0.89 -5.79 6.20
C CYS A 82 -1.51 -5.06 7.40
N ASP A 83 -1.52 -5.68 8.59
CA ASP A 83 -2.04 -5.07 9.82
C ASP A 83 -1.26 -3.79 10.17
N ARG A 84 0.06 -3.87 10.09
CA ARG A 84 0.91 -2.71 10.34
C ARG A 84 0.71 -1.60 9.31
N SER A 85 0.50 -1.96 8.04
CA SER A 85 0.21 -0.99 6.97
C SER A 85 -1.10 -0.25 7.24
N ALA A 86 -2.13 -0.96 7.70
CA ALA A 86 -3.41 -0.39 8.11
C ALA A 86 -3.26 0.57 9.31
N ASP A 87 -2.47 0.19 10.32
CA ASP A 87 -2.16 1.04 11.47
C ASP A 87 -1.44 2.34 11.07
N VAL A 88 -0.46 2.23 10.17
CA VAL A 88 0.27 3.41 9.64
C VAL A 88 -0.68 4.31 8.87
N TYR A 89 -1.52 3.75 8.00
CA TYR A 89 -2.53 4.49 7.26
C TYR A 89 -3.50 5.22 8.21
N ALA A 90 -4.08 4.52 9.16
CA ALA A 90 -5.01 5.09 10.14
C ALA A 90 -4.36 6.22 10.98
N THR A 91 -3.07 6.08 11.31
CA THR A 91 -2.33 7.09 12.09
C THR A 91 -2.08 8.36 11.27
N LEU A 92 -1.81 8.21 9.96
CA LEU A 92 -1.43 9.32 9.08
C LEU A 92 -2.61 9.92 8.32
N ARG A 93 -3.74 9.23 8.22
CA ARG A 93 -4.88 9.67 7.44
C ARG A 93 -5.31 11.10 7.76
N ASP A 94 -5.74 11.34 8.99
CA ASP A 94 -6.33 12.62 9.39
C ASP A 94 -5.30 13.77 9.44
N SER A 95 -4.04 13.41 9.74
CA SER A 95 -3.00 14.41 10.00
C SER A 95 -2.16 14.75 8.77
N PHE A 96 -2.07 13.83 7.80
CA PHE A 96 -1.19 13.97 6.64
C PHE A 96 -1.93 13.79 5.31
N ILE A 97 -2.74 12.73 5.14
CA ILE A 97 -3.39 12.42 3.86
C ILE A 97 -4.53 13.40 3.60
N ASP A 98 -5.39 13.64 4.59
CA ASP A 98 -6.55 14.54 4.50
C ASP A 98 -6.20 16.00 4.81
N ALA A 99 -4.94 16.27 5.21
CA ALA A 99 -4.52 17.60 5.64
C ALA A 99 -4.13 18.50 4.47
N GLN A 100 -4.67 19.73 4.45
CA GLN A 100 -4.20 20.76 3.52
C GLN A 100 -2.78 21.22 3.94
N ARG A 101 -1.82 21.12 3.01
CA ARG A 101 -0.42 21.58 3.17
C ARG A 101 0.24 21.10 4.47
N PRO A 102 0.40 19.78 4.66
CA PRO A 102 1.06 19.26 5.84
C PRO A 102 2.52 19.74 5.86
N ASN A 103 2.97 20.25 7.00
CA ASN A 103 4.39 20.51 7.26
C ASN A 103 4.83 19.78 8.54
N PRO A 104 6.13 19.50 8.73
CA PRO A 104 6.59 18.72 9.88
C PRO A 104 6.20 19.32 11.24
N VAL A 105 6.14 20.65 11.35
CA VAL A 105 5.78 21.34 12.60
C VAL A 105 4.28 21.22 12.88
N SER A 106 3.45 21.41 11.84
CA SER A 106 1.99 21.25 11.98
C SER A 106 1.60 19.78 12.23
N LEU A 107 2.39 18.82 11.73
CA LEU A 107 2.19 17.40 11.98
C LEU A 107 2.31 17.09 13.48
N VAL A 108 3.39 17.54 14.12
CA VAL A 108 3.61 17.33 15.56
C VAL A 108 2.49 17.99 16.40
N GLY A 109 2.07 19.20 16.02
CA GLY A 109 0.98 19.92 16.72
C GLY A 109 -0.39 19.27 16.55
N ARG A 110 -0.71 18.71 15.36
CA ARG A 110 -2.00 18.08 15.06
C ARG A 110 -2.13 16.67 15.64
N VAL A 111 -1.03 15.91 15.65
CA VAL A 111 -1.00 14.57 16.22
C VAL A 111 -1.28 14.61 17.73
N GLY A 112 -0.92 15.70 18.40
CA GLY A 112 -1.10 15.86 19.85
C GLY A 112 -0.18 14.96 20.67
N LEU A 113 0.10 15.37 21.92
CA LEU A 113 0.99 14.63 22.82
C LEU A 113 0.50 13.21 23.13
N HIS A 114 -0.82 12.97 23.08
CA HIS A 114 -1.42 11.66 23.37
C HIS A 114 -1.17 10.62 22.27
N ARG A 115 -0.84 11.03 21.03
CA ARG A 115 -0.53 10.14 19.90
C ARG A 115 0.97 9.97 19.65
N LEU A 116 1.85 10.57 20.47
CA LEU A 116 3.30 10.36 20.37
C LEU A 116 3.70 8.87 20.37
N PRO A 117 3.12 7.98 21.20
CA PRO A 117 3.41 6.56 21.13
C PRO A 117 3.08 5.92 19.79
N ALA A 118 2.02 6.38 19.12
CA ALA A 118 1.66 5.91 17.78
C ALA A 118 2.68 6.37 16.73
N MET A 119 3.17 7.61 16.83
CA MET A 119 4.24 8.13 15.97
C MET A 119 5.53 7.31 16.08
N PHE A 120 5.90 6.84 17.26
CA PHE A 120 7.06 5.97 17.44
C PHE A 120 6.83 4.57 16.84
N ARG A 121 5.60 4.05 16.89
CA ARG A 121 5.25 2.75 16.31
C ARG A 121 5.36 2.72 14.78
N ILE A 122 5.08 3.82 14.09
CA ILE A 122 5.21 3.88 12.63
C ILE A 122 6.66 3.94 12.12
N GLN A 123 7.65 3.99 13.03
CA GLN A 123 9.09 3.93 12.75
C GLN A 123 9.54 4.87 11.62
N PRO A 124 9.29 6.19 11.71
CA PRO A 124 9.51 7.13 10.61
C PRO A 124 10.99 7.26 10.20
N PHE A 125 11.92 6.79 11.05
CA PHE A 125 13.37 6.87 10.82
C PHE A 125 13.99 5.58 10.26
N LYS A 126 13.21 4.49 10.16
CA LYS A 126 13.67 3.28 9.49
C LYS A 126 13.39 3.35 7.99
N SER A 127 14.25 2.72 7.19
CA SER A 127 13.96 2.54 5.77
C SER A 127 12.88 1.47 5.57
N LEU A 128 12.13 1.58 4.47
CA LEU A 128 11.15 0.57 4.08
C LEU A 128 11.81 -0.82 3.96
N TRP A 129 13.02 -0.88 3.37
CA TRP A 129 13.77 -2.12 3.22
C TRP A 129 14.10 -2.80 4.56
N SER A 130 14.48 -2.01 5.56
CA SER A 130 14.76 -2.53 6.92
C SER A 130 13.51 -3.14 7.55
N VAL A 131 12.37 -2.46 7.44
CA VAL A 131 11.11 -2.96 8.02
C VAL A 131 10.58 -4.17 7.26
N LEU A 132 10.72 -4.21 5.92
CA LEU A 132 10.37 -5.41 5.16
C LEU A 132 11.18 -6.64 5.59
N GLY A 133 12.43 -6.43 6.03
CA GLY A 133 13.25 -7.52 6.59
C GLY A 133 12.80 -8.02 7.96
N GLU A 134 11.93 -7.30 8.67
CA GLU A 134 11.29 -7.75 9.92
C GLU A 134 10.09 -8.68 9.64
N HIS A 135 9.50 -8.58 8.44
CA HIS A 135 8.31 -9.34 8.03
C HIS A 135 8.62 -10.50 7.08
N PHE A 136 9.65 -10.35 6.25
CA PHE A 136 9.93 -11.32 5.19
C PHE A 136 11.39 -11.80 5.24
N THR A 137 11.57 -13.11 5.33
CA THR A 137 12.87 -13.77 5.19
C THR A 137 13.21 -14.04 3.73
N ASP A 138 12.20 -14.31 2.87
CA ASP A 138 12.38 -14.50 1.42
C ASP A 138 12.73 -13.18 0.72
N PRO A 139 13.88 -13.08 0.03
CA PRO A 139 14.31 -11.86 -0.65
C PRO A 139 13.38 -11.44 -1.79
N ARG A 140 12.67 -12.39 -2.42
CA ARG A 140 11.72 -12.10 -3.50
C ARG A 140 10.51 -11.33 -2.97
N LEU A 141 10.03 -11.66 -1.77
CA LEU A 141 8.94 -10.93 -1.11
C LEU A 141 9.40 -9.54 -0.66
N ARG A 142 10.61 -9.40 -0.13
CA ARG A 142 11.18 -8.09 0.19
C ARG A 142 11.30 -7.21 -1.06
N GLN A 143 11.75 -7.79 -2.18
CA GLN A 143 11.80 -7.09 -3.47
C GLN A 143 10.40 -6.67 -3.92
N LEU A 144 9.41 -7.57 -3.85
CA LEU A 144 8.05 -7.33 -4.27
C LEU A 144 7.43 -6.15 -3.52
N PHE A 145 7.45 -6.18 -2.19
CA PHE A 145 6.84 -5.13 -1.36
C PHE A 145 7.73 -3.87 -1.29
N GLY A 146 9.02 -3.98 -1.54
CA GLY A 146 9.94 -2.85 -1.68
C GLY A 146 9.59 -1.92 -2.84
N ARG A 147 8.91 -2.44 -3.88
CA ARG A 147 8.46 -1.62 -5.01
C ARG A 147 7.52 -0.47 -4.63
N TYR A 148 6.86 -0.52 -3.46
CA TYR A 148 6.01 0.58 -3.02
C TYR A 148 6.77 1.92 -2.90
N ALA A 149 8.08 1.89 -2.70
CA ALA A 149 8.90 3.11 -2.75
C ALA A 149 8.88 3.80 -4.11
N THR A 150 8.60 3.07 -5.21
CA THR A 150 8.55 3.65 -6.56
C THR A 150 7.38 4.60 -6.77
N TYR A 151 6.30 4.50 -5.98
CA TYR A 151 5.17 5.43 -6.03
C TYR A 151 5.57 6.88 -5.74
N VAL A 152 6.64 7.07 -4.98
CA VAL A 152 7.22 8.40 -4.69
C VAL A 152 8.57 8.61 -5.39
N GLY A 153 8.89 7.80 -6.39
CA GLY A 153 10.15 7.91 -7.14
C GLY A 153 11.39 7.64 -6.30
N SER A 154 11.30 6.83 -5.24
CA SER A 154 12.38 6.55 -4.29
C SER A 154 12.83 5.08 -4.30
N SER A 155 14.00 4.83 -3.73
CA SER A 155 14.48 3.47 -3.45
C SER A 155 13.97 2.98 -2.09
N PRO A 156 13.60 1.70 -1.93
CA PRO A 156 13.19 1.16 -0.62
C PRO A 156 14.32 1.23 0.42
N LEU A 157 15.57 1.33 0.00
CA LEU A 157 16.74 1.46 0.89
C LEU A 157 16.79 2.83 1.59
N SER A 158 16.25 3.88 0.96
CA SER A 158 16.24 5.25 1.46
C SER A 158 14.85 5.77 1.81
N ALA A 159 13.80 5.18 1.23
CA ALA A 159 12.43 5.56 1.50
C ALA A 159 12.03 5.26 2.95
N PRO A 160 11.27 6.13 3.62
CA PRO A 160 10.83 5.90 4.98
C PRO A 160 9.86 4.71 5.06
N ALA A 161 9.92 3.97 6.16
CA ALA A 161 9.07 2.80 6.41
C ALA A 161 7.56 3.13 6.37
N THR A 162 7.18 4.38 6.62
CA THR A 162 5.79 4.85 6.54
C THR A 162 5.16 4.64 5.16
N LEU A 163 5.97 4.48 4.08
CA LEU A 163 5.45 4.15 2.75
C LEU A 163 4.80 2.76 2.65
N MET A 164 4.94 1.92 3.67
CA MET A 164 4.18 0.68 3.75
C MET A 164 2.65 0.90 3.72
N LEU A 165 2.19 2.10 4.08
CA LEU A 165 0.77 2.49 3.99
C LEU A 165 0.18 2.28 2.58
N VAL A 166 1.01 2.25 1.53
CA VAL A 166 0.58 1.98 0.13
C VAL A 166 0.06 0.54 -0.03
N ALA A 167 0.40 -0.36 0.91
CA ALA A 167 -0.07 -1.73 0.90
C ALA A 167 -1.50 -1.89 1.48
N HIS A 168 -2.04 -0.84 2.13
CA HIS A 168 -3.39 -0.81 2.71
C HIS A 168 -4.41 -0.38 1.62
#